data_a3ae4a8b330251b9ce89b9ca07af510a
#
_entry.id   a3ae4a8b330251b9ce89b9ca07af510a
#
_cell.length_a   1.000
_cell.length_b   1.000
_cell.length_c   1.000
_cell.angle_alpha   90.00
_cell.angle_beta   90.00
_cell.angle_gamma   90.00
#
_symmetry.space_group_name_H-M   'P 1'
#
loop_
_entity.id
_entity.type
_entity.pdbx_description
1 polymer ?
#
loop_
_entity_poly.entity_id
_entity_poly.type
_entity_poly.pdbx_seq_one_letter_code
_entity_poly.pdbx_strand_id
1 'polypeptide(L)'
;MLFRKMVVVLGILLAGSLQADGHMPDEAALLKKAEAFIDAFYSFESEKLAPLLEYANTSADSILYYQAWAEGGNYKVMNRGGCKFTDQGTVKCPITVEDDLVLALKTGFLVTDTFEITFVNSEIGKIETSSNDQPIYYEARDWVKANRPEIMQTVCNDMWKSVDKAGECVRAMHEGYKAYFDSIEKSGGA
;
A
#
# COMPACT_ATOMS: atom_id res chain seq x y z
N MET A 1 -55.75 66.71 -26.16
CA MET A 1 -55.60 65.22 -26.02
C MET A 1 -54.21 64.85 -26.37
N LEU A 2 -53.32 64.67 -25.33
CA LEU A 2 -51.97 64.25 -25.53
C LEU A 2 -51.85 62.72 -25.26
N PHE A 3 -51.52 61.97 -26.28
CA PHE A 3 -51.18 60.54 -26.12
C PHE A 3 -49.71 60.41 -25.71
N ARG A 4 -49.51 59.97 -24.49
CA ARG A 4 -48.16 59.68 -23.92
C ARG A 4 -47.78 58.23 -24.29
N LYS A 5 -46.81 58.05 -25.21
CA LYS A 5 -46.30 56.74 -25.58
C LYS A 5 -45.40 56.23 -24.45
N MET A 6 -45.79 55.12 -23.87
CA MET A 6 -45.00 54.41 -22.84
C MET A 6 -44.06 53.43 -23.55
N VAL A 7 -42.78 53.66 -23.46
CA VAL A 7 -41.72 52.75 -23.96
C VAL A 7 -41.42 51.75 -22.85
N VAL A 8 -41.76 50.47 -23.07
CA VAL A 8 -41.39 49.37 -22.20
C VAL A 8 -40.01 48.86 -22.65
N VAL A 9 -38.98 49.09 -21.84
CA VAL A 9 -37.65 48.54 -22.05
C VAL A 9 -37.60 47.14 -21.40
N LEU A 10 -37.61 46.13 -22.24
CA LEU A 10 -37.49 44.70 -21.82
C LEU A 10 -36.00 44.44 -21.57
N GLY A 11 -35.59 44.43 -20.29
CA GLY A 11 -34.21 44.05 -19.90
C GLY A 11 -34.05 42.52 -19.99
N ILE A 12 -33.24 42.07 -20.92
CA ILE A 12 -32.84 40.65 -21.01
C ILE A 12 -31.75 40.42 -19.99
N LEU A 13 -32.08 39.78 -18.86
CA LEU A 13 -31.11 39.24 -17.91
C LEU A 13 -30.46 37.99 -18.52
N LEU A 14 -29.28 38.10 -19.05
CA LEU A 14 -28.41 37.00 -19.40
C LEU A 14 -27.91 36.36 -18.08
N ALA A 15 -28.58 35.32 -17.60
CA ALA A 15 -28.08 34.45 -16.56
C ALA A 15 -26.95 33.63 -17.16
N GLY A 16 -25.69 34.09 -16.98
CA GLY A 16 -24.50 33.30 -17.27
C GLY A 16 -24.45 32.12 -16.31
N SER A 17 -24.76 30.93 -16.81
CA SER A 17 -24.45 29.68 -16.10
C SER A 17 -22.93 29.56 -15.99
N LEU A 18 -22.39 29.82 -14.81
CA LEU A 18 -21.05 29.34 -14.44
C LEU A 18 -21.13 27.81 -14.37
N GLN A 19 -20.86 27.15 -15.49
CA GLN A 19 -20.48 25.75 -15.47
C GLN A 19 -19.11 25.69 -14.80
N ALA A 20 -19.07 25.28 -13.55
CA ALA A 20 -17.86 24.76 -12.96
C ALA A 20 -17.51 23.52 -13.76
N ASP A 21 -16.57 23.62 -14.69
CA ASP A 21 -15.91 22.46 -15.29
C ASP A 21 -15.19 21.72 -14.14
N GLY A 22 -15.95 20.84 -13.48
CA GLY A 22 -15.38 19.81 -12.62
C GLY A 22 -14.58 18.89 -13.53
N HIS A 23 -13.32 19.22 -13.75
CA HIS A 23 -12.40 18.36 -14.46
C HIS A 23 -12.31 17.07 -13.68
N MET A 24 -13.05 16.03 -14.13
CA MET A 24 -12.87 14.67 -13.61
C MET A 24 -11.40 14.31 -13.81
N PRO A 25 -10.71 13.83 -12.77
CA PRO A 25 -9.32 13.41 -12.96
C PRO A 25 -9.25 12.39 -14.11
N ASP A 26 -8.28 12.55 -14.99
CA ASP A 26 -8.01 11.58 -16.04
C ASP A 26 -7.66 10.23 -15.39
N GLU A 27 -8.58 9.27 -15.45
CA GLU A 27 -8.42 7.94 -14.88
C GLU A 27 -7.13 7.27 -15.36
N ALA A 28 -6.76 7.45 -16.63
CA ALA A 28 -5.52 6.91 -17.19
C ALA A 28 -4.28 7.52 -16.52
N ALA A 29 -4.32 8.82 -16.20
CA ALA A 29 -3.24 9.49 -15.47
C ALA A 29 -3.13 8.98 -14.03
N LEU A 30 -4.26 8.75 -13.34
CA LEU A 30 -4.29 8.19 -11.99
C LEU A 30 -3.78 6.74 -11.96
N LEU A 31 -4.19 5.89 -12.92
CA LEU A 31 -3.67 4.53 -13.04
C LEU A 31 -2.15 4.54 -13.29
N LYS A 32 -1.67 5.42 -14.18
CA LYS A 32 -0.22 5.57 -14.41
C LYS A 32 0.52 5.97 -13.14
N LYS A 33 -0.05 6.87 -12.31
CA LYS A 33 0.54 7.27 -11.04
C LYS A 33 0.54 6.10 -10.03
N ALA A 34 -0.52 5.29 -9.99
CA ALA A 34 -0.57 4.09 -9.17
C ALA A 34 0.48 3.06 -9.59
N GLU A 35 0.65 2.80 -10.89
CA GLU A 35 1.70 1.90 -11.39
C GLU A 35 3.11 2.44 -11.05
N ALA A 36 3.34 3.75 -11.20
CA ALA A 36 4.61 4.38 -10.81
C ALA A 36 4.90 4.24 -9.31
N PHE A 37 3.86 4.31 -8.46
CA PHE A 37 3.98 4.02 -7.03
C PHE A 37 4.43 2.57 -6.80
N ILE A 38 3.82 1.58 -7.46
CA ILE A 38 4.20 0.17 -7.34
C ILE A 38 5.65 -0.04 -7.82
N ASP A 39 6.05 0.60 -8.93
CA ASP A 39 7.44 0.54 -9.41
C ASP A 39 8.43 1.09 -8.38
N ALA A 40 8.10 2.25 -7.79
CA ALA A 40 8.92 2.87 -6.76
C ALA A 40 8.98 2.03 -5.48
N PHE A 41 7.86 1.42 -5.06
CA PHE A 41 7.81 0.57 -3.86
C PHE A 41 8.72 -0.65 -4.01
N TYR A 42 8.62 -1.40 -5.10
CA TYR A 42 9.42 -2.61 -5.33
C TYR A 42 10.80 -2.33 -5.94
N SER A 43 11.17 -1.06 -6.13
CA SER A 43 12.58 -0.70 -6.39
C SER A 43 13.43 -0.76 -5.13
N PHE A 44 12.81 -0.72 -3.94
CA PHE A 44 13.46 -0.63 -2.63
C PHE A 44 14.35 0.62 -2.46
N GLU A 45 14.09 1.65 -3.26
CA GLU A 45 14.78 2.93 -3.22
C GLU A 45 13.84 3.97 -2.60
N SER A 46 13.99 4.24 -1.29
CA SER A 46 13.09 5.13 -0.56
C SER A 46 13.04 6.56 -1.14
N GLU A 47 14.13 7.02 -1.73
CA GLU A 47 14.20 8.30 -2.44
C GLU A 47 13.34 8.37 -3.71
N LYS A 48 13.00 7.23 -4.32
CA LYS A 48 12.03 7.16 -5.44
C LYS A 48 10.60 7.13 -4.93
N LEU A 49 10.37 6.51 -3.78
CA LEU A 49 9.04 6.34 -3.20
C LEU A 49 8.56 7.60 -2.46
N ALA A 50 9.42 8.22 -1.65
CA ALA A 50 9.06 9.34 -0.79
C ALA A 50 8.36 10.50 -1.52
N PRO A 51 8.78 10.96 -2.72
CA PRO A 51 8.09 12.02 -3.44
C PRO A 51 6.65 11.68 -3.82
N LEU A 52 6.32 10.40 -4.05
CA LEU A 52 4.97 9.94 -4.38
C LEU A 52 4.05 9.91 -3.14
N LEU A 53 4.62 10.01 -1.95
CA LEU A 53 3.92 9.98 -0.67
C LEU A 53 3.74 11.38 -0.05
N GLU A 54 4.15 12.45 -0.74
CA GLU A 54 4.14 13.82 -0.21
C GLU A 54 2.77 14.25 0.36
N TYR A 55 1.68 13.80 -0.27
CA TYR A 55 0.32 14.12 0.16
C TYR A 55 -0.37 12.98 0.93
N ALA A 56 0.30 11.84 1.11
CA ALA A 56 -0.22 10.66 1.80
C ALA A 56 0.08 10.68 3.31
N ASN A 57 -0.03 11.83 3.98
CA ASN A 57 0.44 12.09 5.34
C ASN A 57 0.04 11.03 6.38
N THR A 58 -1.12 10.39 6.21
CA THR A 58 -1.63 9.38 7.17
C THR A 58 -1.08 7.97 6.93
N SER A 59 -0.45 7.73 5.78
CA SER A 59 0.06 6.40 5.39
C SER A 59 1.54 6.41 4.98
N ALA A 60 2.15 7.57 4.75
CA ALA A 60 3.51 7.68 4.24
C ALA A 60 4.53 6.88 5.08
N ASP A 61 4.56 7.10 6.39
CA ASP A 61 5.51 6.43 7.28
C ASP A 61 5.30 4.90 7.29
N SER A 62 4.04 4.46 7.29
CA SER A 62 3.73 3.01 7.26
C SER A 62 4.12 2.36 5.94
N ILE A 63 4.01 3.07 4.82
CA ILE A 63 4.42 2.58 3.50
C ILE A 63 5.93 2.53 3.37
N LEU A 64 6.67 3.53 3.84
CA LEU A 64 8.14 3.51 3.88
C LEU A 64 8.63 2.37 4.79
N TYR A 65 8.00 2.19 5.96
CA TYR A 65 8.26 1.05 6.83
C TYR A 65 8.02 -0.27 6.10
N TYR A 66 6.90 -0.41 5.39
CA TYR A 66 6.57 -1.62 4.67
C TYR A 66 7.54 -1.90 3.51
N GLN A 67 8.01 -0.85 2.81
CA GLN A 67 9.06 -1.01 1.80
C GLN A 67 10.34 -1.61 2.41
N ALA A 68 10.79 -1.10 3.56
CA ALA A 68 11.98 -1.62 4.22
C ALA A 68 11.79 -3.05 4.78
N TRP A 69 10.57 -3.37 5.23
CA TRP A 69 10.20 -4.75 5.58
C TRP A 69 10.31 -5.66 4.36
N ALA A 70 9.73 -5.26 3.22
CA ALA A 70 9.77 -6.02 1.98
C ALA A 70 11.19 -6.21 1.44
N GLU A 71 12.03 -5.15 1.49
CA GLU A 71 13.46 -5.23 1.15
C GLU A 71 14.18 -6.22 2.06
N GLY A 72 14.02 -6.07 3.38
CA GLY A 72 14.66 -6.94 4.37
C GLY A 72 14.19 -8.39 4.29
N GLY A 73 12.94 -8.63 3.87
CA GLY A 73 12.33 -9.93 3.60
C GLY A 73 12.65 -10.51 2.22
N ASN A 74 13.49 -9.83 1.43
CA ASN A 74 13.92 -10.27 0.10
C ASN A 74 12.72 -10.53 -0.86
N TYR A 75 11.73 -9.62 -0.84
CA TYR A 75 10.53 -9.74 -1.68
C TYR A 75 10.89 -9.74 -3.16
N LYS A 76 10.38 -10.73 -3.89
CA LYS A 76 10.51 -10.84 -5.34
C LYS A 76 9.14 -10.81 -5.98
N VAL A 77 8.92 -9.87 -6.88
CA VAL A 77 7.68 -9.78 -7.63
C VAL A 77 7.59 -10.96 -8.60
N MET A 78 6.61 -11.84 -8.37
CA MET A 78 6.32 -13.00 -9.20
C MET A 78 5.24 -12.71 -10.24
N ASN A 79 4.26 -11.85 -9.88
CA ASN A 79 3.21 -11.42 -10.80
C ASN A 79 2.66 -10.05 -10.43
N ARG A 80 2.31 -9.25 -11.44
CA ARG A 80 1.62 -7.97 -11.30
C ARG A 80 0.24 -8.08 -11.93
N GLY A 81 -0.80 -7.97 -11.11
CA GLY A 81 -2.19 -8.05 -11.58
C GLY A 81 -2.68 -6.79 -12.34
N GLY A 82 -1.81 -5.75 -12.40
CA GLY A 82 -2.16 -4.42 -12.92
C GLY A 82 -3.10 -3.65 -12.00
N CYS A 83 -2.94 -2.33 -11.97
CA CYS A 83 -3.77 -1.45 -11.17
C CYS A 83 -5.14 -1.23 -11.85
N LYS A 84 -6.24 -1.23 -11.07
CA LYS A 84 -7.61 -1.05 -11.56
C LYS A 84 -8.42 -0.20 -10.62
N PHE A 85 -9.31 0.64 -11.16
CA PHE A 85 -10.31 1.32 -10.36
C PHE A 85 -11.30 0.34 -9.74
N THR A 86 -11.72 0.68 -8.52
CA THR A 86 -12.84 0.02 -7.83
C THR A 86 -14.12 0.85 -8.02
N ASP A 87 -15.27 0.25 -7.72
CA ASP A 87 -16.58 0.96 -7.73
C ASP A 87 -16.63 2.09 -6.67
N GLN A 88 -15.68 2.13 -5.74
CA GLN A 88 -15.58 3.14 -4.68
C GLN A 88 -14.67 4.32 -5.06
N GLY A 89 -14.12 4.32 -6.28
CA GLY A 89 -13.23 5.39 -6.77
C GLY A 89 -11.80 5.33 -6.25
N THR A 90 -11.39 4.22 -5.62
CA THR A 90 -9.99 3.93 -5.28
C THR A 90 -9.34 3.10 -6.38
N VAL A 91 -8.00 3.01 -6.37
CA VAL A 91 -7.25 2.15 -7.29
C VAL A 91 -6.65 1.00 -6.50
N LYS A 92 -6.94 -0.25 -6.91
CA LYS A 92 -6.35 -1.47 -6.35
C LYS A 92 -5.26 -2.02 -7.25
N CYS A 93 -4.11 -2.32 -6.65
CA CYS A 93 -2.94 -2.89 -7.32
C CYS A 93 -2.54 -4.19 -6.61
N PRO A 94 -2.96 -5.37 -7.08
CA PRO A 94 -2.53 -6.66 -6.53
C PRO A 94 -1.18 -7.08 -7.09
N ILE A 95 -0.23 -7.38 -6.20
CA ILE A 95 1.13 -7.81 -6.52
C ILE A 95 1.41 -9.13 -5.81
N THR A 96 1.67 -10.19 -6.57
CA THR A 96 2.06 -11.48 -5.99
C THR A 96 3.57 -11.52 -5.83
N VAL A 97 4.02 -11.85 -4.63
CA VAL A 97 5.42 -11.89 -4.24
C VAL A 97 5.81 -13.24 -3.65
N GLU A 98 7.09 -13.56 -3.76
CA GLU A 98 7.80 -14.55 -2.97
C GLU A 98 8.63 -13.80 -1.93
N ASP A 99 8.65 -14.24 -0.69
CA ASP A 99 9.47 -13.66 0.38
C ASP A 99 10.11 -14.74 1.26
N ASP A 100 11.17 -14.37 1.98
CA ASP A 100 11.95 -15.28 2.79
C ASP A 100 11.15 -15.89 3.96
N LEU A 101 10.18 -15.16 4.54
CA LEU A 101 9.36 -15.67 5.64
C LEU A 101 8.45 -16.81 5.17
N VAL A 102 7.78 -16.60 4.04
CA VAL A 102 6.88 -17.62 3.46
C VAL A 102 7.68 -18.82 2.96
N LEU A 103 8.84 -18.59 2.33
CA LEU A 103 9.75 -19.65 1.91
C LEU A 103 10.24 -20.51 3.10
N ALA A 104 10.51 -19.89 4.25
CA ALA A 104 10.91 -20.58 5.48
C ALA A 104 9.84 -21.58 5.97
N LEU A 105 8.56 -21.32 5.66
CA LEU A 105 7.43 -22.20 6.04
C LEU A 105 7.22 -23.38 5.07
N LYS A 106 7.93 -23.42 3.95
CA LYS A 106 7.89 -24.49 2.93
C LYS A 106 6.49 -24.88 2.46
N THR A 107 5.55 -23.96 2.47
CA THR A 107 4.15 -24.20 2.06
C THR A 107 3.96 -24.20 0.55
N GLY A 108 4.91 -23.61 -0.19
CA GLY A 108 4.77 -23.34 -1.63
C GLY A 108 3.77 -22.20 -1.95
N PHE A 109 3.28 -21.52 -0.91
CA PHE A 109 2.36 -20.38 -1.08
C PHE A 109 3.10 -19.13 -1.53
N LEU A 110 2.46 -18.32 -2.38
CA LEU A 110 2.90 -16.98 -2.73
C LEU A 110 1.93 -15.96 -2.14
N VAL A 111 2.45 -14.93 -1.52
CA VAL A 111 1.63 -13.86 -0.96
C VAL A 111 1.19 -12.91 -2.07
N THR A 112 -0.06 -12.46 -2.02
CA THR A 112 -0.53 -11.35 -2.85
C THR A 112 -0.81 -10.16 -1.96
N ASP A 113 0.06 -9.16 -2.02
CA ASP A 113 -0.15 -7.86 -1.45
C ASP A 113 -1.11 -7.06 -2.32
N THR A 114 -2.03 -6.36 -1.69
CA THR A 114 -2.95 -5.46 -2.38
C THR A 114 -2.78 -4.06 -1.83
N PHE A 115 -2.36 -3.13 -2.69
CA PHE A 115 -2.32 -1.71 -2.37
C PHE A 115 -3.63 -1.08 -2.84
N GLU A 116 -4.34 -0.42 -1.93
CA GLU A 116 -5.54 0.35 -2.23
C GLU A 116 -5.22 1.84 -2.10
N ILE A 117 -5.23 2.54 -3.24
CA ILE A 117 -4.75 3.92 -3.36
C ILE A 117 -5.94 4.86 -3.53
N THR A 118 -6.07 5.82 -2.62
CA THR A 118 -7.03 6.92 -2.70
C THR A 118 -6.34 8.17 -3.22
N PHE A 119 -6.90 8.81 -4.23
CA PHE A 119 -6.40 10.06 -4.80
C PHE A 119 -7.18 11.28 -4.29
N VAL A 120 -6.45 12.36 -4.02
CA VAL A 120 -6.99 13.66 -3.66
C VAL A 120 -6.31 14.71 -4.55
N ASN A 121 -7.09 15.47 -5.31
CA ASN A 121 -6.57 16.45 -6.28
C ASN A 121 -5.52 15.86 -7.23
N SER A 122 -5.76 14.64 -7.72
CA SER A 122 -4.86 13.88 -8.59
C SER A 122 -3.52 13.47 -7.97
N GLU A 123 -3.34 13.66 -6.67
CA GLU A 123 -2.18 13.18 -5.90
C GLU A 123 -2.57 11.97 -5.02
N ILE A 124 -1.59 11.14 -4.67
CA ILE A 124 -1.81 10.01 -3.75
C ILE A 124 -2.08 10.59 -2.36
N GLY A 125 -3.33 10.49 -1.90
CA GLY A 125 -3.75 11.04 -0.61
C GLY A 125 -3.71 10.02 0.53
N LYS A 126 -3.90 8.73 0.22
CA LYS A 126 -3.85 7.63 1.19
C LYS A 126 -3.54 6.32 0.49
N ILE A 127 -2.83 5.44 1.17
CA ILE A 127 -2.59 4.06 0.74
C ILE A 127 -2.91 3.13 1.91
N GLU A 128 -3.71 2.12 1.62
CA GLU A 128 -4.00 1.00 2.52
C GLU A 128 -3.42 -0.28 1.91
N THR A 129 -2.92 -1.17 2.76
CA THR A 129 -2.34 -2.45 2.34
C THR A 129 -3.08 -3.61 3.00
N SER A 130 -3.22 -4.69 2.27
CA SER A 130 -3.69 -5.98 2.77
C SER A 130 -2.95 -7.10 2.07
N SER A 131 -2.87 -8.27 2.72
CA SER A 131 -2.27 -9.47 2.16
C SER A 131 -3.22 -10.67 2.33
N ASN A 132 -2.97 -11.72 1.55
CA ASN A 132 -3.68 -13.00 1.65
C ASN A 132 -2.88 -14.05 2.42
N ASP A 133 -2.13 -13.64 3.44
CA ASP A 133 -1.32 -14.52 4.28
C ASP A 133 -2.12 -15.73 4.78
N GLN A 134 -1.47 -16.87 4.78
CA GLN A 134 -2.05 -18.09 5.33
C GLN A 134 -1.96 -18.12 6.87
N PRO A 135 -2.86 -18.86 7.57
CA PRO A 135 -2.84 -18.97 9.03
C PRO A 135 -1.48 -19.35 9.60
N ILE A 136 -0.75 -20.26 8.93
CA ILE A 136 0.59 -20.72 9.36
C ILE A 136 1.60 -19.55 9.48
N TYR A 137 1.44 -18.48 8.70
CA TYR A 137 2.27 -17.29 8.81
C TYR A 137 2.13 -16.64 10.18
N TYR A 138 0.90 -16.49 10.65
CA TYR A 138 0.60 -15.90 11.96
C TYR A 138 0.94 -16.87 13.10
N GLU A 139 0.76 -18.17 12.92
CA GLU A 139 1.18 -19.20 13.88
C GLU A 139 2.69 -19.15 14.09
N ALA A 140 3.47 -19.06 13.01
CA ALA A 140 4.94 -18.91 13.08
C ALA A 140 5.33 -17.63 13.82
N ARG A 141 4.69 -16.49 13.50
CA ARG A 141 4.93 -15.22 14.18
C ARG A 141 4.69 -15.33 15.69
N ASP A 142 3.57 -15.91 16.08
CA ASP A 142 3.18 -16.04 17.48
C ASP A 142 4.08 -17.03 18.21
N TRP A 143 4.53 -18.10 17.54
CA TRP A 143 5.53 -19.01 18.06
C TRP A 143 6.89 -18.33 18.29
N VAL A 144 7.37 -17.52 17.33
CA VAL A 144 8.61 -16.74 17.46
C VAL A 144 8.49 -15.81 18.66
N LYS A 145 7.37 -15.11 18.80
CA LYS A 145 7.11 -14.23 19.94
C LYS A 145 7.20 -14.96 21.29
N ALA A 146 6.73 -16.19 21.35
CA ALA A 146 6.72 -16.99 22.58
C ALA A 146 8.06 -17.69 22.86
N ASN A 147 8.77 -18.15 21.83
CA ASN A 147 9.94 -19.04 21.95
C ASN A 147 11.28 -18.36 21.62
N ARG A 148 11.26 -17.18 20.98
CA ARG A 148 12.42 -16.41 20.60
C ARG A 148 12.28 -14.94 21.06
N PRO A 149 12.07 -14.72 22.40
CA PRO A 149 11.81 -13.40 22.94
C PRO A 149 12.95 -12.40 22.63
N GLU A 150 14.19 -12.86 22.44
CA GLU A 150 15.33 -12.02 22.05
C GLU A 150 15.08 -11.31 20.70
N ILE A 151 14.39 -11.96 19.74
CA ILE A 151 14.03 -11.33 18.46
C ILE A 151 13.07 -10.18 18.70
N MET A 152 11.98 -10.44 19.44
CA MET A 152 10.92 -9.46 19.66
C MET A 152 11.32 -8.33 20.60
N GLN A 153 12.12 -8.62 21.65
CA GLN A 153 12.45 -7.66 22.69
C GLN A 153 13.70 -6.83 22.36
N THR A 154 14.54 -7.26 21.42
CA THR A 154 15.76 -6.54 21.05
C THR A 154 15.69 -6.01 19.61
N VAL A 155 15.63 -6.90 18.63
CA VAL A 155 15.73 -6.52 17.22
C VAL A 155 14.45 -5.84 16.73
N CYS A 156 13.29 -6.41 17.08
CA CYS A 156 11.98 -5.92 16.63
C CYS A 156 11.33 -4.90 17.57
N ASN A 157 11.86 -4.70 18.79
CA ASN A 157 11.23 -3.83 19.81
C ASN A 157 11.00 -2.40 19.33
N ASP A 158 11.92 -1.88 18.55
CA ASP A 158 11.91 -0.51 18.06
C ASP A 158 11.72 -0.42 16.54
N MET A 159 11.18 -1.47 15.92
CA MET A 159 11.05 -1.57 14.46
C MET A 159 10.24 -0.42 13.84
N TRP A 160 9.33 0.21 14.60
CA TRP A 160 8.54 1.35 14.15
C TRP A 160 9.27 2.70 14.22
N LYS A 161 10.46 2.75 14.84
CA LYS A 161 11.20 4.00 15.05
C LYS A 161 12.06 4.42 13.87
N SER A 162 12.42 3.49 13.00
CA SER A 162 13.17 3.78 11.79
C SER A 162 12.96 2.72 10.72
N VAL A 163 13.12 3.12 9.46
CA VAL A 163 13.01 2.26 8.28
C VAL A 163 14.02 1.11 8.35
N ASP A 164 15.27 1.39 8.74
CA ASP A 164 16.34 0.38 8.86
C ASP A 164 15.97 -0.73 9.84
N LYS A 165 15.28 -0.38 10.93
CA LYS A 165 14.85 -1.35 11.95
C LYS A 165 13.80 -2.33 11.44
N ALA A 166 12.96 -1.93 10.50
CA ALA A 166 12.01 -2.84 9.87
C ALA A 166 12.73 -3.96 9.11
N GLY A 167 13.72 -3.62 8.30
CA GLY A 167 14.54 -4.58 7.57
C GLY A 167 15.37 -5.51 8.49
N GLU A 168 15.92 -4.98 9.60
CA GLU A 168 16.61 -5.82 10.59
C GLU A 168 15.65 -6.81 11.26
N CYS A 169 14.44 -6.35 11.61
CA CYS A 169 13.44 -7.18 12.27
C CYS A 169 12.99 -8.34 11.37
N VAL A 170 12.65 -8.08 10.09
CA VAL A 170 12.18 -9.15 9.21
C VAL A 170 13.26 -10.20 8.96
N ARG A 171 14.53 -9.82 8.85
CA ARG A 171 15.64 -10.79 8.75
C ARG A 171 15.77 -11.67 10.00
N ALA A 172 15.59 -11.09 11.18
CA ALA A 172 15.56 -11.87 12.43
C ALA A 172 14.30 -12.77 12.50
N MET A 173 13.16 -12.28 12.06
CA MET A 173 11.92 -13.07 11.96
C MET A 173 12.06 -14.25 11.00
N HIS A 174 12.80 -14.11 9.89
CA HIS A 174 13.10 -15.23 8.98
C HIS A 174 13.78 -16.38 9.70
N GLU A 175 14.81 -16.12 10.52
CA GLU A 175 15.46 -17.15 11.32
C GLU A 175 14.49 -17.75 12.35
N GLY A 176 13.59 -16.95 12.90
CA GLY A 176 12.53 -17.43 13.78
C GLY A 176 11.54 -18.37 13.08
N TYR A 177 11.13 -18.05 11.85
CA TYR A 177 10.20 -18.87 11.06
C TYR A 177 10.83 -20.21 10.65
N LYS A 178 12.12 -20.21 10.28
CA LYS A 178 12.88 -21.48 10.08
C LYS A 178 12.86 -22.35 11.33
N ALA A 179 13.15 -21.76 12.51
CA ALA A 179 13.12 -22.48 13.76
C ALA A 179 11.73 -23.03 14.11
N TYR A 180 10.67 -22.27 13.82
CA TYR A 180 9.29 -22.75 13.96
C TYR A 180 9.04 -23.96 13.08
N PHE A 181 9.36 -23.87 11.79
CA PHE A 181 9.17 -24.96 10.85
C PHE A 181 9.92 -26.24 11.30
N ASP A 182 11.18 -26.13 11.70
CA ASP A 182 11.96 -27.25 12.22
C ASP A 182 11.34 -27.87 13.50
N SER A 183 10.63 -27.06 14.30
CA SER A 183 9.96 -27.54 15.53
C SER A 183 8.74 -28.38 15.23
N ILE A 184 7.95 -28.01 14.22
CA ILE A 184 6.76 -28.79 13.83
C ILE A 184 7.12 -30.06 13.06
N GLU A 185 8.17 -30.05 12.22
CA GLU A 185 8.66 -31.29 11.57
C GLU A 185 9.11 -32.35 12.59
N LYS A 186 9.83 -31.93 13.63
CA LYS A 186 10.28 -32.85 14.71
C LYS A 186 9.12 -33.40 15.55
N SER A 187 8.07 -32.61 15.74
CA SER A 187 6.89 -33.04 16.51
C SER A 187 5.90 -33.90 15.70
N GLY A 188 5.86 -33.73 14.37
CA GLY A 188 4.98 -34.53 13.49
C GLY A 188 5.58 -35.85 13.01
N GLY A 189 6.85 -36.12 13.30
CA GLY A 189 7.58 -37.34 12.93
C GLY A 189 7.65 -38.42 14.06
N ALA A 190 6.86 -38.29 15.12
CA ALA A 190 6.81 -39.21 16.24
C ALA A 190 5.57 -40.13 16.19
#